data_a008f2792f89b62b3aea94e2e8159fd0
#
_entry.id   a008f2792f89b62b3aea94e2e8159fd0
#
_cell.length_a   1.000
_cell.length_b   1.000
_cell.length_c   1.000
_cell.angle_alpha   90.00
_cell.angle_beta   90.00
_cell.angle_gamma   90.00
#
_symmetry.space_group_name_H-M   'P 1'
#
loop_
_entity.id
_entity.type
_entity.pdbx_description
1 polymer ?
#
loop_
_entity_poly.entity_id
_entity_poly.type
_entity_poly.pdbx_seq_one_letter_code
_entity_poly.pdbx_strand_id
1 'polypeptide(L)'
;MLRALTLPAKYRFLNKLFKQGEFVLLDIGAGNHSASKTKKWFPNCEYHGLDLNKNYNNDENDFKQMKSFYELNLEELNLASVPNSHFDFIMMAHVVEHLKNGDEVLVKLLDKLKPGGYLYVEYPGIKSTQLPRMNGTLNFFDDDTHVRIYSLKELYNLFLKNNTTIIKGGTRRYYPNILMMPIKVIHNLIKYGKILPSIFWDFFGFAEFILIKKK
;
A
#
# COMPACT_ATOMS: atom_id res chain seq x y z
N MET A 1 12.46 7.04 19.59
CA MET A 1 12.68 5.56 19.54
C MET A 1 11.36 4.78 19.47
N LEU A 2 10.41 4.97 20.39
CA LEU A 2 9.08 4.28 20.37
C LEU A 2 8.28 4.45 19.06
N ARG A 3 8.29 5.65 18.43
CA ARG A 3 7.57 5.92 17.17
C ARG A 3 8.04 5.02 16.03
N ALA A 4 9.32 4.69 15.94
CA ALA A 4 9.86 3.82 14.89
C ALA A 4 9.41 2.36 15.04
N LEU A 5 9.16 1.90 16.27
CA LEU A 5 8.71 0.54 16.57
C LEU A 5 7.22 0.31 16.27
N THR A 6 6.42 1.38 16.29
CA THR A 6 4.96 1.31 16.12
C THR A 6 4.49 1.77 14.74
N LEU A 7 5.40 2.33 13.92
CA LEU A 7 5.09 2.77 12.56
C LEU A 7 4.67 1.59 11.69
N PRO A 8 3.51 1.64 11.01
CA PRO A 8 3.14 0.60 10.05
C PRO A 8 4.17 0.42 8.94
N ALA A 9 4.41 -0.83 8.52
CA ALA A 9 5.45 -1.16 7.54
C ALA A 9 5.34 -0.35 6.23
N LYS A 10 4.13 -0.12 5.72
CA LYS A 10 3.86 0.66 4.50
C LYS A 10 4.30 2.13 4.59
N TYR A 11 4.38 2.68 5.79
CA TYR A 11 4.76 4.09 6.00
C TYR A 11 6.26 4.32 6.19
N ARG A 12 7.07 3.26 6.23
CA ARG A 12 8.52 3.39 6.47
C ARG A 12 9.23 4.29 5.45
N PHE A 13 8.81 4.24 4.19
CA PHE A 13 9.41 5.05 3.13
C PHE A 13 8.91 6.49 3.17
N LEU A 14 7.62 6.71 3.43
CA LEU A 14 7.08 8.04 3.70
C LEU A 14 7.85 8.73 4.84
N ASN A 15 8.03 8.01 5.96
CA ASN A 15 8.77 8.55 7.10
C ASN A 15 10.25 8.84 6.79
N LYS A 16 10.88 8.01 5.95
CA LYS A 16 12.28 8.23 5.53
C LYS A 16 12.42 9.44 4.60
N LEU A 17 11.48 9.62 3.67
CA LEU A 17 11.54 10.64 2.63
C LEU A 17 11.07 12.01 3.14
N PHE A 18 9.96 12.06 3.85
CA PHE A 18 9.28 13.30 4.20
C PHE A 18 9.34 13.63 5.70
N LYS A 19 9.59 12.65 6.56
CA LYS A 19 9.59 12.82 8.03
C LYS A 19 8.26 13.42 8.51
N GLN A 20 8.29 14.70 8.94
CA GLN A 20 7.13 15.50 9.36
C GLN A 20 6.85 16.68 8.41
N GLY A 21 7.55 16.73 7.27
CA GLY A 21 7.36 17.76 6.26
C GLY A 21 6.04 17.65 5.52
N GLU A 22 5.77 18.66 4.73
CA GLU A 22 4.62 18.69 3.82
C GLU A 22 4.89 17.83 2.58
N PHE A 23 3.90 17.12 2.11
CA PHE A 23 3.91 16.38 0.84
C PHE A 23 2.49 16.05 0.41
N VAL A 24 2.29 15.85 -0.88
CA VAL A 24 1.01 15.46 -1.48
C VAL A 24 1.02 13.96 -1.73
N LEU A 25 0.08 13.25 -1.11
CA LEU A 25 -0.08 11.79 -1.20
C LEU A 25 -1.34 11.42 -1.97
N LEU A 26 -1.21 10.51 -2.92
CA LEU A 26 -2.33 9.72 -3.43
C LEU A 26 -2.27 8.31 -2.84
N ASP A 27 -3.30 7.92 -2.10
CA ASP A 27 -3.45 6.58 -1.53
C ASP A 27 -4.47 5.80 -2.38
N ILE A 28 -3.99 4.74 -3.04
CA ILE A 28 -4.80 3.86 -3.88
C ILE A 28 -5.30 2.69 -3.01
N GLY A 29 -6.61 2.47 -3.01
CA GLY A 29 -7.27 1.59 -2.05
C GLY A 29 -7.45 2.31 -0.71
N ALA A 30 -8.01 3.52 -0.76
CA ALA A 30 -8.13 4.44 0.37
C ALA A 30 -9.32 4.16 1.30
N GLY A 31 -9.76 2.90 1.37
CA GLY A 31 -10.73 2.40 2.33
C GLY A 31 -10.14 2.14 3.72
N ASN A 32 -10.97 1.53 4.60
CA ASN A 32 -10.55 1.04 5.91
C ASN A 32 -9.89 2.09 6.81
N HIS A 33 -10.44 3.31 6.88
CA HIS A 33 -9.90 4.43 7.66
C HIS A 33 -8.45 4.79 7.31
N SER A 34 -8.06 4.62 6.04
CA SER A 34 -6.67 4.85 5.62
C SER A 34 -6.24 6.31 5.78
N ALA A 35 -7.15 7.27 5.54
CA ALA A 35 -6.88 8.69 5.74
C ALA A 35 -6.56 9.01 7.20
N SER A 36 -7.43 8.67 8.14
CA SER A 36 -7.23 8.90 9.57
C SER A 36 -5.96 8.21 10.09
N LYS A 37 -5.70 6.98 9.63
CA LYS A 37 -4.48 6.25 9.97
C LYS A 37 -3.23 6.95 9.44
N THR A 38 -3.27 7.47 8.21
CA THR A 38 -2.13 8.18 7.60
C THR A 38 -1.89 9.53 8.27
N LYS A 39 -2.93 10.33 8.48
CA LYS A 39 -2.84 11.66 9.12
C LYS A 39 -2.37 11.59 10.57
N LYS A 40 -2.64 10.51 11.29
CA LYS A 40 -2.07 10.27 12.62
C LYS A 40 -0.53 10.24 12.60
N TRP A 41 0.07 9.72 11.53
CA TRP A 41 1.53 9.64 11.39
C TRP A 41 2.13 10.84 10.65
N PHE A 42 1.39 11.40 9.71
CA PHE A 42 1.81 12.49 8.83
C PHE A 42 0.75 13.60 8.81
N PRO A 43 0.62 14.39 9.90
CA PRO A 43 -0.42 15.42 10.01
C PRO A 43 -0.34 16.48 8.91
N ASN A 44 0.87 16.78 8.42
CA ASN A 44 1.12 17.78 7.39
C ASN A 44 0.99 17.23 5.94
N CYS A 45 0.61 15.95 5.79
CA CYS A 45 0.37 15.36 4.48
C CYS A 45 -0.92 15.94 3.87
N GLU A 46 -0.87 16.43 2.65
CA GLU A 46 -2.07 16.64 1.85
C GLU A 46 -2.52 15.28 1.28
N TYR A 47 -3.57 14.74 1.87
CA TYR A 47 -4.03 13.37 1.57
C TYR A 47 -5.14 13.37 0.53
N HIS A 48 -4.96 12.61 -0.54
CA HIS A 48 -5.95 12.29 -1.56
C HIS A 48 -6.19 10.79 -1.54
N GLY A 49 -7.47 10.40 -1.50
CA GLY A 49 -7.88 8.99 -1.59
C GLY A 49 -8.37 8.62 -2.98
N LEU A 50 -8.11 7.39 -3.39
CA LEU A 50 -8.74 6.79 -4.57
C LEU A 50 -9.16 5.36 -4.22
N ASP A 51 -10.43 5.03 -4.49
CA ASP A 51 -10.98 3.68 -4.30
C ASP A 51 -12.14 3.45 -5.26
N LEU A 52 -12.51 2.19 -5.48
CA LEU A 52 -13.71 1.81 -6.23
C LEU A 52 -14.98 2.22 -5.49
N ASN A 53 -14.96 2.22 -4.16
CA ASN A 53 -16.09 2.57 -3.31
C ASN A 53 -15.63 3.46 -2.14
N LYS A 54 -16.06 4.71 -2.16
CA LYS A 54 -15.70 5.69 -1.11
C LYS A 54 -16.14 5.28 0.30
N ASN A 55 -17.22 4.51 0.39
CA ASN A 55 -17.79 4.10 1.69
C ASN A 55 -17.17 2.81 2.24
N TYR A 56 -16.13 2.25 1.60
CA TYR A 56 -15.50 1.01 2.07
C TYR A 56 -14.79 1.22 3.41
N ASN A 57 -15.56 1.03 4.50
CA ASN A 57 -15.11 1.25 5.89
C ASN A 57 -14.49 2.63 6.14
N ASN A 58 -14.98 3.68 5.47
CA ASN A 58 -14.67 5.07 5.76
C ASN A 58 -15.85 5.74 6.46
N ASP A 59 -15.56 6.73 7.30
CA ASP A 59 -16.53 7.56 8.00
C ASP A 59 -16.33 9.06 7.70
N GLU A 60 -17.19 9.90 8.27
CA GLU A 60 -17.10 11.35 8.08
C GLU A 60 -15.76 11.95 8.56
N ASN A 61 -15.14 11.36 9.58
CA ASN A 61 -13.86 11.84 10.08
C ASN A 61 -12.73 11.56 9.08
N ASP A 62 -12.81 10.43 8.37
CA ASP A 62 -11.87 10.12 7.29
C ASP A 62 -11.98 11.16 6.17
N PHE A 63 -13.20 11.43 5.70
CA PHE A 63 -13.43 12.42 4.63
C PHE A 63 -13.01 13.83 5.02
N LYS A 64 -13.18 14.25 6.28
CA LYS A 64 -12.70 15.55 6.78
C LYS A 64 -11.16 15.69 6.71
N GLN A 65 -10.45 14.58 6.70
CA GLN A 65 -8.98 14.55 6.63
C GLN A 65 -8.44 14.43 5.21
N MET A 66 -9.31 14.20 4.22
CA MET A 66 -8.94 14.12 2.81
C MET A 66 -9.09 15.49 2.14
N LYS A 67 -8.14 15.85 1.29
CA LYS A 67 -8.27 16.98 0.37
C LYS A 67 -9.24 16.66 -0.75
N SER A 68 -9.15 15.45 -1.30
CA SER A 68 -10.04 14.93 -2.33
C SER A 68 -10.19 13.42 -2.19
N PHE A 69 -11.30 12.91 -2.69
CA PHE A 69 -11.52 11.49 -2.90
C PHE A 69 -11.96 11.25 -4.34
N TYR A 70 -11.30 10.34 -5.01
CA TYR A 70 -11.62 9.91 -6.38
C TYR A 70 -12.26 8.53 -6.32
N GLU A 71 -13.57 8.46 -6.58
CA GLU A 71 -14.29 7.19 -6.69
C GLU A 71 -14.20 6.71 -8.13
N LEU A 72 -13.28 5.78 -8.39
CA LEU A 72 -12.93 5.35 -9.75
C LEU A 72 -12.66 3.85 -9.79
N ASN A 73 -13.11 3.23 -10.88
CA ASN A 73 -12.66 1.90 -11.27
C ASN A 73 -11.34 1.99 -12.04
N LEU A 74 -10.25 1.54 -11.43
CA LEU A 74 -8.92 1.59 -12.05
C LEU A 74 -8.83 0.74 -13.33
N GLU A 75 -9.60 -0.35 -13.43
CA GLU A 75 -9.60 -1.21 -14.62
C GLU A 75 -10.11 -0.51 -15.88
N GLU A 76 -10.89 0.57 -15.74
CA GLU A 76 -11.37 1.39 -16.86
C GLU A 76 -10.28 2.30 -17.44
N LEU A 77 -9.14 2.43 -16.74
CA LEU A 77 -8.00 3.27 -17.13
C LEU A 77 -8.35 4.76 -17.33
N ASN A 78 -9.50 5.21 -16.83
CA ASN A 78 -9.94 6.60 -16.91
C ASN A 78 -9.55 7.35 -15.63
N LEU A 79 -8.36 7.92 -15.61
CA LEU A 79 -7.84 8.72 -14.51
C LEU A 79 -7.89 10.23 -14.81
N ALA A 80 -8.78 10.70 -15.69
CA ALA A 80 -8.83 12.10 -16.11
C ALA A 80 -9.13 13.07 -14.96
N SER A 81 -9.91 12.66 -13.96
CA SER A 81 -10.21 13.48 -12.77
C SER A 81 -9.07 13.59 -11.78
N VAL A 82 -8.07 12.70 -11.87
CA VAL A 82 -6.87 12.72 -11.02
C VAL A 82 -5.82 13.61 -11.68
N PRO A 83 -5.33 14.68 -11.02
CA PRO A 83 -4.42 15.63 -11.63
C PRO A 83 -3.07 15.00 -11.99
N ASN A 84 -2.51 15.41 -13.15
CA ASN A 84 -1.18 15.00 -13.59
C ASN A 84 -0.09 15.78 -12.85
N SER A 85 1.09 15.18 -12.71
CA SER A 85 2.29 15.81 -12.12
C SER A 85 2.01 16.54 -10.80
N HIS A 86 1.16 15.94 -9.95
CA HIS A 86 0.65 16.58 -8.75
C HIS A 86 1.15 15.93 -7.46
N PHE A 87 1.37 14.62 -7.45
CA PHE A 87 1.67 13.88 -6.23
C PHE A 87 3.18 13.72 -6.01
N ASP A 88 3.63 13.97 -4.80
CA ASP A 88 5.00 13.68 -4.35
C ASP A 88 5.19 12.19 -4.10
N PHE A 89 4.10 11.52 -3.67
CA PHE A 89 4.09 10.09 -3.39
C PHE A 89 2.75 9.46 -3.76
N ILE A 90 2.80 8.33 -4.45
CA ILE A 90 1.63 7.47 -4.66
C ILE A 90 1.88 6.18 -3.89
N MET A 91 0.91 5.77 -3.09
CA MET A 91 0.93 4.52 -2.33
C MET A 91 -0.16 3.59 -2.83
N MET A 92 0.22 2.37 -3.20
CA MET A 92 -0.68 1.30 -3.62
C MET A 92 -0.32 0.04 -2.86
N ALA A 93 -1.11 -0.32 -1.85
CA ALA A 93 -0.82 -1.45 -0.99
C ALA A 93 -1.99 -2.43 -0.97
N HIS A 94 -1.74 -3.64 -1.46
CA HIS A 94 -2.74 -4.69 -1.58
C HIS A 94 -3.95 -4.28 -2.44
N VAL A 95 -3.65 -3.81 -3.66
CA VAL A 95 -4.65 -3.42 -4.67
C VAL A 95 -4.31 -4.00 -6.04
N VAL A 96 -3.03 -3.98 -6.45
CA VAL A 96 -2.63 -4.36 -7.80
C VAL A 96 -2.96 -5.82 -8.13
N GLU A 97 -2.94 -6.70 -7.15
CA GLU A 97 -3.32 -8.11 -7.26
C GLU A 97 -4.79 -8.36 -7.61
N HIS A 98 -5.65 -7.36 -7.38
CA HIS A 98 -7.07 -7.40 -7.72
C HIS A 98 -7.37 -6.89 -9.14
N LEU A 99 -6.38 -6.34 -9.84
CA LEU A 99 -6.56 -5.72 -11.15
C LEU A 99 -6.10 -6.65 -12.28
N LYS A 100 -6.97 -6.90 -13.26
CA LYS A 100 -6.63 -7.70 -14.46
C LYS A 100 -5.59 -7.00 -15.33
N ASN A 101 -5.67 -5.67 -15.43
CA ASN A 101 -4.80 -4.80 -16.21
C ASN A 101 -3.89 -3.92 -15.33
N GLY A 102 -3.45 -4.45 -14.20
CA GLY A 102 -2.67 -3.68 -13.22
C GLY A 102 -1.38 -3.08 -13.79
N ASP A 103 -0.77 -3.67 -14.84
CA ASP A 103 0.42 -3.11 -15.49
C ASP A 103 0.10 -1.77 -16.14
N GLU A 104 -1.00 -1.68 -16.90
CA GLU A 104 -1.44 -0.43 -17.53
C GLU A 104 -1.82 0.62 -16.48
N VAL A 105 -2.47 0.20 -15.38
CA VAL A 105 -2.79 1.07 -14.25
C VAL A 105 -1.51 1.64 -13.64
N LEU A 106 -0.51 0.80 -13.34
CA LEU A 106 0.76 1.24 -12.77
C LEU A 106 1.48 2.24 -13.67
N VAL A 107 1.47 2.02 -15.00
CA VAL A 107 2.07 2.97 -15.96
C VAL A 107 1.32 4.30 -15.96
N LYS A 108 -0.02 4.29 -16.00
CA LYS A 108 -0.84 5.52 -15.95
C LYS A 108 -0.68 6.30 -14.64
N LEU A 109 -0.43 5.63 -13.52
CA LEU A 109 -0.16 6.30 -12.25
C LEU A 109 1.16 7.12 -12.28
N LEU A 110 2.12 6.77 -13.14
CA LEU A 110 3.35 7.56 -13.31
C LEU A 110 3.07 8.98 -13.81
N ASP A 111 2.04 9.18 -14.64
CA ASP A 111 1.66 10.51 -15.12
C ASP A 111 1.18 11.42 -14.00
N LYS A 112 0.64 10.84 -12.92
CA LYS A 112 0.13 11.56 -11.75
C LYS A 112 1.23 12.04 -10.81
N LEU A 113 2.40 11.38 -10.85
CA LEU A 113 3.57 11.78 -10.07
C LEU A 113 4.21 13.06 -10.62
N LYS A 114 4.65 13.93 -9.73
CA LYS A 114 5.61 15.00 -10.04
C LYS A 114 6.91 14.40 -10.59
N PRO A 115 7.69 15.13 -11.42
CA PRO A 115 9.08 14.78 -11.66
C PRO A 115 9.81 14.62 -10.32
N GLY A 116 10.53 13.51 -10.14
CA GLY A 116 11.18 13.17 -8.87
C GLY A 116 10.26 12.58 -7.79
N GLY A 117 8.96 12.44 -8.04
CA GLY A 117 7.99 11.79 -7.14
C GLY A 117 8.17 10.27 -7.07
N TYR A 118 7.55 9.64 -6.09
CA TYR A 118 7.74 8.23 -5.77
C TYR A 118 6.43 7.45 -5.89
N LEU A 119 6.51 6.22 -6.40
CA LEU A 119 5.43 5.23 -6.34
C LEU A 119 5.89 4.04 -5.49
N TYR A 120 5.10 3.71 -4.49
CA TYR A 120 5.24 2.50 -3.69
C TYR A 120 4.12 1.53 -4.01
N VAL A 121 4.48 0.31 -4.40
CA VAL A 121 3.53 -0.78 -4.64
C VAL A 121 3.88 -1.92 -3.70
N GLU A 122 2.89 -2.44 -2.97
CA GLU A 122 3.00 -3.61 -2.10
C GLU A 122 1.89 -4.60 -2.46
N TYR A 123 2.23 -5.88 -2.56
CA TYR A 123 1.34 -6.94 -3.04
C TYR A 123 1.74 -8.30 -2.42
N PRO A 124 0.86 -9.31 -2.40
CA PRO A 124 1.23 -10.68 -2.07
C PRO A 124 2.26 -11.21 -3.06
N GLY A 125 3.47 -11.52 -2.59
CA GLY A 125 4.53 -12.05 -3.45
C GLY A 125 4.28 -13.50 -3.85
N ILE A 126 5.06 -14.04 -4.81
CA ILE A 126 4.96 -15.44 -5.25
C ILE A 126 4.99 -16.41 -4.07
N LYS A 127 5.81 -16.14 -3.06
CA LYS A 127 5.90 -16.97 -1.86
C LYS A 127 4.56 -17.13 -1.12
N SER A 128 3.67 -16.16 -1.21
CA SER A 128 2.36 -16.21 -0.56
C SER A 128 1.50 -17.37 -1.02
N THR A 129 1.69 -17.85 -2.25
CA THR A 129 0.96 -19.00 -2.82
C THR A 129 1.31 -20.34 -2.14
N GLN A 130 2.43 -20.39 -1.42
CA GLN A 130 2.96 -21.58 -0.75
C GLN A 130 2.78 -21.55 0.77
N LEU A 131 2.22 -20.44 1.30
CA LEU A 131 1.98 -20.30 2.74
C LEU A 131 0.74 -21.08 3.16
N PRO A 132 0.62 -21.44 4.46
CA PRO A 132 -0.58 -22.10 4.98
C PRO A 132 -1.82 -21.24 4.74
N ARG A 133 -2.92 -21.90 4.40
CA ARG A 133 -4.24 -21.24 4.36
C ARG A 133 -4.72 -20.92 5.77
N MET A 134 -5.20 -19.71 5.97
CA MET A 134 -5.77 -19.26 7.23
C MET A 134 -6.98 -18.38 6.97
N ASN A 135 -8.00 -18.50 7.79
CA ASN A 135 -9.15 -17.61 7.75
C ASN A 135 -8.70 -16.15 7.99
N GLY A 136 -8.72 -15.34 6.94
CA GLY A 136 -8.22 -13.95 6.90
C GLY A 136 -6.80 -13.85 6.36
N THR A 137 -6.57 -14.17 5.11
CA THR A 137 -5.45 -13.91 4.21
C THR A 137 -4.02 -14.11 4.77
N LEU A 138 -3.52 -15.33 4.70
CA LEU A 138 -2.09 -15.65 4.82
C LEU A 138 -1.56 -16.29 3.52
N ASN A 139 -2.42 -16.99 2.77
CA ASN A 139 -2.12 -17.51 1.45
C ASN A 139 -2.74 -16.61 0.40
N PHE A 140 -2.12 -16.50 -0.78
CA PHE A 140 -2.68 -15.71 -1.91
C PHE A 140 -4.12 -16.12 -2.24
N PHE A 141 -4.40 -17.40 -2.21
CA PHE A 141 -5.72 -17.98 -2.53
C PHE A 141 -6.73 -17.97 -1.37
N ASP A 142 -6.43 -17.28 -0.26
CA ASP A 142 -7.39 -17.08 0.81
C ASP A 142 -8.36 -15.93 0.51
N ASP A 143 -8.06 -15.10 -0.49
CA ASP A 143 -8.91 -14.02 -0.98
C ASP A 143 -9.31 -14.30 -2.43
N ASP A 144 -10.59 -14.58 -2.65
CA ASP A 144 -11.14 -14.94 -3.97
C ASP A 144 -11.13 -13.76 -4.96
N THR A 145 -10.88 -12.55 -4.50
CA THR A 145 -10.77 -11.35 -5.34
C THR A 145 -9.38 -11.15 -5.93
N HIS A 146 -8.40 -11.94 -5.52
CA HIS A 146 -7.07 -11.94 -6.12
C HIS A 146 -7.11 -12.59 -7.51
N VAL A 147 -6.78 -11.82 -8.54
CA VAL A 147 -6.83 -12.27 -9.94
C VAL A 147 -5.46 -12.43 -10.57
N ARG A 148 -4.41 -11.81 -10.01
CA ARG A 148 -3.06 -11.85 -10.61
C ARG A 148 -1.95 -11.93 -9.57
N ILE A 149 -1.06 -12.89 -9.76
CA ILE A 149 0.18 -13.02 -8.98
C ILE A 149 1.27 -12.20 -9.67
N TYR A 150 1.87 -11.28 -8.94
CA TYR A 150 2.99 -10.48 -9.41
C TYR A 150 4.32 -11.04 -8.91
N SER A 151 5.36 -10.91 -9.74
CA SER A 151 6.74 -11.11 -9.33
C SER A 151 7.49 -9.78 -9.30
N LEU A 152 8.46 -9.69 -8.40
CA LEU A 152 9.32 -8.52 -8.33
C LEU A 152 10.05 -8.24 -9.65
N LYS A 153 10.45 -9.31 -10.38
CA LYS A 153 11.12 -9.19 -11.68
C LYS A 153 10.23 -8.55 -12.74
N GLU A 154 8.95 -8.92 -12.80
CA GLU A 154 7.98 -8.31 -13.73
C GLU A 154 7.86 -6.81 -13.48
N LEU A 155 7.65 -6.41 -12.21
CA LEU A 155 7.52 -5.00 -11.87
C LEU A 155 8.82 -4.21 -12.08
N TYR A 156 9.99 -4.80 -11.83
CA TYR A 156 11.28 -4.20 -12.20
C TYR A 156 11.33 -3.88 -13.70
N ASN A 157 11.03 -4.87 -14.53
CA ASN A 157 11.05 -4.71 -15.99
C ASN A 157 10.02 -3.69 -16.47
N LEU A 158 8.81 -3.69 -15.89
CA LEU A 158 7.76 -2.72 -16.20
C LEU A 158 8.25 -1.29 -15.93
N PHE A 159 8.76 -1.03 -14.74
CA PHE A 159 9.15 0.31 -14.34
C PHE A 159 10.42 0.79 -15.04
N LEU A 160 11.43 -0.07 -15.27
CA LEU A 160 12.63 0.32 -16.01
C LEU A 160 12.34 0.75 -17.46
N LYS A 161 11.32 0.16 -18.10
CA LYS A 161 10.87 0.55 -19.43
C LYS A 161 10.12 1.89 -19.47
N ASN A 162 9.65 2.38 -18.33
CA ASN A 162 8.77 3.55 -18.21
C ASN A 162 9.44 4.75 -17.54
N ASN A 163 10.68 5.04 -17.91
CA ASN A 163 11.44 6.24 -17.48
C ASN A 163 11.46 6.46 -15.95
N THR A 164 11.66 5.40 -15.19
CA THR A 164 11.77 5.45 -13.73
C THR A 164 13.13 4.93 -13.23
N THR A 165 13.41 5.18 -11.96
CA THR A 165 14.55 4.61 -11.23
C THR A 165 14.03 3.74 -10.12
N ILE A 166 14.48 2.49 -10.06
CA ILE A 166 14.17 1.61 -8.93
C ILE A 166 14.98 2.03 -7.71
N ILE A 167 14.29 2.44 -6.66
CA ILE A 167 14.93 2.84 -5.40
C ILE A 167 15.15 1.62 -4.49
N LYS A 168 14.13 0.76 -4.39
CA LYS A 168 14.21 -0.46 -3.60
C LYS A 168 13.09 -1.41 -3.98
N GLY A 169 13.36 -2.71 -3.93
CA GLY A 169 12.35 -3.75 -4.03
C GLY A 169 12.79 -4.98 -3.27
N GLY A 170 11.83 -5.83 -2.93
CA GLY A 170 12.10 -7.09 -2.25
C GLY A 170 10.92 -7.57 -1.40
N THR A 171 11.13 -8.66 -0.70
CA THR A 171 10.18 -9.18 0.27
C THR A 171 10.06 -8.22 1.46
N ARG A 172 8.83 -7.93 1.87
CA ARG A 172 8.58 -7.13 3.06
C ARG A 172 8.99 -7.92 4.30
N ARG A 173 9.96 -7.37 5.02
CA ARG A 173 10.43 -7.83 6.31
C ARG A 173 10.55 -6.63 7.24
N TYR A 174 9.53 -6.38 8.04
CA TYR A 174 9.56 -5.27 9.00
C TYR A 174 9.88 -5.82 10.39
N TYR A 175 11.15 -5.78 10.76
CA TYR A 175 11.66 -6.37 12.00
C TYR A 175 10.93 -5.95 13.28
N PRO A 176 10.47 -4.68 13.44
CA PRO A 176 9.66 -4.33 14.61
C PRO A 176 8.37 -5.15 14.72
N ASN A 177 7.71 -5.45 13.60
CA ASN A 177 6.52 -6.30 13.60
C ASN A 177 6.85 -7.76 13.96
N ILE A 178 7.99 -8.26 13.45
CA ILE A 178 8.45 -9.63 13.75
C ILE A 178 8.77 -9.76 15.24
N LEU A 179 9.50 -8.80 15.81
CA LEU A 179 9.85 -8.79 17.22
C LEU A 179 8.61 -8.69 18.14
N MET A 180 7.62 -7.89 17.72
CA MET A 180 6.38 -7.71 18.49
C MET A 180 5.35 -8.81 18.24
N MET A 181 5.62 -9.77 17.36
CA MET A 181 4.68 -10.83 16.98
C MET A 181 4.11 -11.62 18.18
N PRO A 182 4.91 -12.09 19.15
CA PRO A 182 4.34 -12.83 20.28
C PRO A 182 3.34 -12.02 21.10
N ILE A 183 3.65 -10.73 21.32
CA ILE A 183 2.75 -9.81 22.05
C ILE A 183 1.46 -9.57 21.25
N LYS A 184 1.57 -9.40 19.93
CA LYS A 184 0.41 -9.22 19.04
C LYS A 184 -0.49 -10.47 19.01
N VAL A 185 0.09 -11.67 19.06
CA VAL A 185 -0.67 -12.93 19.15
C VAL A 185 -1.53 -12.94 20.42
N ILE A 186 -0.89 -12.69 21.57
CA ILE A 186 -1.61 -12.64 22.87
C ILE A 186 -2.70 -11.56 22.84
N HIS A 187 -2.39 -10.35 22.38
CA HIS A 187 -3.34 -9.26 22.25
C HIS A 187 -4.54 -9.63 21.37
N ASN A 188 -4.30 -10.31 20.22
CA ASN A 188 -5.38 -10.73 19.34
C ASN A 188 -6.28 -11.79 19.96
N LEU A 189 -5.71 -12.76 20.66
CA LEU A 189 -6.49 -13.77 21.38
C LEU A 189 -7.38 -13.12 22.44
N ILE A 190 -6.85 -12.17 23.22
CA ILE A 190 -7.63 -11.45 24.26
C ILE A 190 -8.73 -10.58 23.61
N LYS A 191 -8.39 -9.83 22.57
CA LYS A 191 -9.31 -8.83 22.00
C LYS A 191 -10.35 -9.41 21.04
N TYR A 192 -9.97 -10.42 20.24
CA TYR A 192 -10.77 -10.94 19.13
C TYR A 192 -11.14 -12.42 19.28
N GLY A 193 -10.61 -13.12 20.28
CA GLY A 193 -10.79 -14.58 20.43
C GLY A 193 -10.11 -15.41 19.32
N LYS A 194 -9.35 -14.75 18.42
CA LYS A 194 -8.68 -15.39 17.27
C LYS A 194 -7.39 -14.67 16.91
N ILE A 195 -6.49 -15.36 16.20
CA ILE A 195 -5.26 -14.78 15.68
C ILE A 195 -5.52 -14.27 14.27
N LEU A 196 -5.21 -13.00 14.01
CA LEU A 196 -5.28 -12.41 12.67
C LEU A 196 -4.02 -12.77 11.87
N PRO A 197 -4.15 -13.38 10.67
CA PRO A 197 -3.00 -13.84 9.87
C PRO A 197 -1.99 -12.75 9.51
N SER A 198 -2.44 -11.50 9.35
CA SER A 198 -1.58 -10.36 9.04
C SER A 198 -0.42 -10.13 10.02
N ILE A 199 -0.51 -10.68 11.25
CA ILE A 199 0.60 -10.68 12.23
C ILE A 199 1.82 -11.43 11.69
N PHE A 200 1.60 -12.46 10.89
CA PHE A 200 2.63 -13.34 10.36
C PHE A 200 3.21 -12.87 9.02
N TRP A 201 2.61 -11.87 8.37
CA TRP A 201 3.02 -11.42 7.03
C TRP A 201 4.50 -11.07 6.93
N ASP A 202 5.00 -10.29 7.89
CA ASP A 202 6.42 -9.91 7.90
C ASP A 202 7.33 -11.07 8.27
N PHE A 203 6.87 -11.99 9.10
CA PHE A 203 7.64 -13.17 9.50
C PHE A 203 7.80 -14.18 8.36
N PHE A 204 6.71 -14.54 7.70
CA PHE A 204 6.74 -15.47 6.58
C PHE A 204 7.18 -14.81 5.26
N GLY A 205 7.12 -13.49 5.16
CA GLY A 205 7.38 -12.75 3.91
C GLY A 205 6.26 -12.93 2.91
N PHE A 206 5.03 -12.73 3.37
CA PHE A 206 3.81 -12.77 2.57
C PHE A 206 3.85 -11.74 1.44
N ALA A 207 4.20 -10.49 1.77
CA ALA A 207 4.19 -9.40 0.83
C ALA A 207 5.57 -9.11 0.22
N GLU A 208 5.58 -8.75 -1.04
CA GLU A 208 6.68 -8.08 -1.74
C GLU A 208 6.33 -6.62 -1.96
N PHE A 209 7.34 -5.79 -2.20
CA PHE A 209 7.15 -4.39 -2.50
C PHE A 209 8.17 -3.89 -3.50
N ILE A 210 7.81 -2.82 -4.20
CA ILE A 210 8.72 -2.02 -5.00
C ILE A 210 8.50 -0.54 -4.72
N LEU A 211 9.58 0.22 -4.62
CA LEU A 211 9.60 1.68 -4.54
C LEU A 211 10.38 2.20 -5.74
N ILE A 212 9.75 3.02 -6.54
CA ILE A 212 10.38 3.69 -7.67
C ILE A 212 10.36 5.20 -7.52
N LYS A 213 11.21 5.87 -8.28
CA LYS A 213 11.23 7.32 -8.46
C LYS A 213 11.01 7.65 -9.93
N LYS A 214 10.08 8.54 -10.25
CA LYS A 214 9.90 9.10 -11.59
C LYS A 214 11.11 9.99 -11.92
N LYS A 215 11.67 9.84 -13.13
CA LYS A 215 12.74 10.73 -13.64
C LYS A 215 12.21 12.07 -14.05
#